data_4d04befe30625e1375de6d89ea335bb6
#
_entry.id   4d04befe30625e1375de6d89ea335bb6
#
_cell.length_a   1.000
_cell.length_b   1.000
_cell.length_c   1.000
_cell.angle_alpha   90.00
_cell.angle_beta   90.00
_cell.angle_gamma   90.00
#
_symmetry.space_group_name_H-M   'P 1'
#
loop_
_entity.id
_entity.type
_entity.pdbx_description
1 polymer ?
#
loop_
_entity_poly.entity_id
_entity_poly.type
_entity_poly.pdbx_seq_one_letter_code
_entity_poly.pdbx_strand_id
1 'polypeptide(L)'
;MTVFMFPGQGAQKSGMGADLLGIAEVAQTFAIAGEVCGVDVAALAREGSAEQVNDAYNAQVLAAALSVGLSHALDARGIQAEAMLGFSLGQISALMASGVLSDEDGFALLDVRARSMAQACKERPGAMYALLGAAHEDAQGICDTCGQELVLRDDDKPETVEKRL
;
A
#
# COMPACT_ATOMS: atom_id res chain seq x y z
N MET A 1 2.80 14.05 20.90
CA MET A 1 1.86 13.18 20.15
C MET A 1 2.64 12.49 19.04
N THR A 2 2.68 11.16 19.08
CA THR A 2 3.33 10.33 18.07
C THR A 2 2.25 9.75 17.15
N VAL A 3 2.40 9.94 15.85
CA VAL A 3 1.44 9.42 14.85
C VAL A 3 2.20 8.52 13.88
N PHE A 4 1.72 7.30 13.67
CA PHE A 4 2.22 6.43 12.61
C PHE A 4 1.38 6.60 11.35
N MET A 5 2.08 6.79 10.23
CA MET A 5 1.44 6.98 8.92
C MET A 5 1.85 5.82 8.01
N PHE A 6 0.86 5.10 7.51
CA PHE A 6 1.05 3.93 6.65
C PHE A 6 0.83 4.31 5.19
N PRO A 7 1.83 4.12 4.31
CA PRO A 7 1.75 4.53 2.91
C PRO A 7 0.79 3.66 2.11
N GLY A 8 0.33 4.20 1.00
CA GLY A 8 -0.38 3.47 -0.04
C GLY A 8 0.55 2.74 -1.01
N GLN A 9 -0.05 2.09 -2.00
CA GLN A 9 0.67 1.53 -3.15
C GLN A 9 1.42 2.64 -3.90
N GLY A 10 2.64 2.33 -4.35
CA GLY A 10 3.54 3.28 -5.02
C GLY A 10 4.75 3.69 -4.15
N ALA A 11 4.75 3.34 -2.88
CA ALA A 11 5.89 3.59 -1.97
C ALA A 11 6.99 2.51 -2.08
N GLN A 12 6.70 1.36 -2.72
CA GLN A 12 7.61 0.23 -2.83
C GLN A 12 8.77 0.50 -3.80
N LYS A 13 9.91 -0.15 -3.53
CA LYS A 13 11.08 -0.15 -4.40
C LYS A 13 11.89 -1.44 -4.20
N SER A 14 12.66 -1.83 -5.21
CA SER A 14 13.58 -2.98 -5.10
C SER A 14 14.54 -2.82 -3.92
N GLY A 15 14.74 -3.90 -3.17
CA GLY A 15 15.57 -3.90 -1.96
C GLY A 15 14.90 -3.35 -0.70
N MET A 16 13.63 -2.91 -0.80
CA MET A 16 12.90 -2.32 0.32
C MET A 16 12.72 -3.34 1.47
N GLY A 17 13.26 -3.01 2.64
CA GLY A 17 13.16 -3.84 3.84
C GLY A 17 14.14 -5.02 3.91
N ALA A 18 14.98 -5.25 2.89
CA ALA A 18 15.94 -6.35 2.86
C ALA A 18 16.96 -6.28 4.03
N ASP A 19 17.39 -5.09 4.37
CA ASP A 19 18.30 -4.80 5.48
C ASP A 19 17.64 -4.91 6.86
N LEU A 20 16.32 -4.94 6.92
CA LEU A 20 15.53 -5.00 8.15
C LEU A 20 15.06 -6.42 8.49
N LEU A 21 15.30 -7.41 7.64
CA LEU A 21 14.91 -8.81 7.87
C LEU A 21 15.66 -9.49 9.04
N GLY A 22 16.71 -8.84 9.58
CA GLY A 22 17.35 -9.24 10.83
C GLY A 22 16.56 -8.85 12.08
N ILE A 23 15.53 -8.02 11.97
CA ILE A 23 14.65 -7.62 13.06
C ILE A 23 13.55 -8.69 13.18
N ALA A 24 13.41 -9.30 14.36
CA ALA A 24 12.55 -10.45 14.58
C ALA A 24 11.08 -10.16 14.20
N GLU A 25 10.57 -9.01 14.59
CA GLU A 25 9.19 -8.60 14.33
C GLU A 25 8.94 -8.40 12.82
N VAL A 26 9.89 -7.83 12.10
CA VAL A 26 9.82 -7.67 10.63
C VAL A 26 9.85 -9.05 9.97
N ALA A 27 10.78 -9.92 10.35
CA ALA A 27 10.89 -11.27 9.78
C ALA A 27 9.62 -12.08 10.03
N GLN A 28 9.02 -11.99 11.22
CA GLN A 28 7.79 -12.66 11.57
C GLN A 28 6.60 -12.16 10.71
N THR A 29 6.45 -10.85 10.58
CA THR A 29 5.37 -10.28 9.75
C THR A 29 5.53 -10.67 8.28
N PHE A 30 6.77 -10.70 7.77
CA PHE A 30 7.05 -11.18 6.41
C PHE A 30 6.69 -12.66 6.23
N ALA A 31 6.93 -13.49 7.25
CA ALA A 31 6.56 -14.91 7.22
C ALA A 31 5.04 -15.09 7.20
N ILE A 32 4.31 -14.38 8.07
CA ILE A 32 2.83 -14.40 8.09
C ILE A 32 2.26 -13.94 6.74
N ALA A 33 2.75 -12.81 6.23
CA ALA A 33 2.33 -12.30 4.92
C ALA A 33 2.60 -13.33 3.80
N GLY A 34 3.76 -13.99 3.86
CA GLY A 34 4.14 -15.03 2.89
C GLY A 34 3.23 -16.24 2.94
N GLU A 35 2.90 -16.72 4.13
CA GLU A 35 2.01 -17.87 4.34
C GLU A 35 0.59 -17.56 3.84
N VAL A 36 0.04 -16.42 4.23
CA VAL A 36 -1.34 -16.04 3.89
C VAL A 36 -1.49 -15.68 2.42
N CYS A 37 -0.57 -14.89 1.88
CA CYS A 37 -0.65 -14.38 0.50
C CYS A 37 -0.03 -15.32 -0.55
N GLY A 38 0.71 -16.34 -0.13
CA GLY A 38 1.37 -17.29 -1.06
C GLY A 38 2.53 -16.67 -1.84
N VAL A 39 3.24 -15.69 -1.26
CA VAL A 39 4.39 -14.98 -1.86
C VAL A 39 5.59 -15.07 -0.93
N ASP A 40 6.76 -15.44 -1.44
CA ASP A 40 7.99 -15.29 -0.65
C ASP A 40 8.36 -13.80 -0.55
N VAL A 41 7.78 -13.13 0.46
CA VAL A 41 7.95 -11.69 0.68
C VAL A 41 9.41 -11.35 1.00
N ALA A 42 10.13 -12.25 1.69
CA ALA A 42 11.52 -12.03 2.03
C ALA A 42 12.44 -12.14 0.79
N ALA A 43 12.20 -13.11 -0.09
CA ALA A 43 12.89 -13.19 -1.37
C ALA A 43 12.55 -12.01 -2.28
N LEU A 44 11.27 -11.63 -2.34
CA LEU A 44 10.83 -10.45 -3.10
C LEU A 44 11.54 -9.17 -2.63
N ALA A 45 11.69 -8.98 -1.32
CA ALA A 45 12.39 -7.84 -0.76
C ALA A 45 13.90 -7.83 -1.11
N ARG A 46 14.57 -9.00 -1.05
CA ARG A 46 16.02 -9.09 -1.29
C ARG A 46 16.40 -9.06 -2.76
N GLU A 47 15.66 -9.78 -3.58
CA GLU A 47 16.07 -10.19 -4.93
C GLU A 47 15.06 -9.79 -6.00
N GLY A 48 13.90 -9.25 -5.60
CA GLY A 48 12.85 -8.88 -6.54
C GLY A 48 13.31 -7.83 -7.53
N SER A 49 13.13 -8.11 -8.83
CA SER A 49 13.33 -7.12 -9.88
C SER A 49 12.36 -5.94 -9.72
N ALA A 50 12.65 -4.82 -10.34
CA ALA A 50 11.74 -3.68 -10.33
C ALA A 50 10.34 -4.03 -10.87
N GLU A 51 10.27 -4.91 -11.88
CA GLU A 51 9.01 -5.40 -12.44
C GLU A 51 8.23 -6.24 -11.41
N GLN A 52 8.90 -7.18 -10.74
CA GLN A 52 8.28 -8.02 -9.72
C GLN A 52 7.78 -7.21 -8.51
N VAL A 53 8.59 -6.24 -8.05
CA VAL A 53 8.23 -5.39 -6.91
C VAL A 53 7.10 -4.41 -7.24
N ASN A 54 7.00 -3.98 -8.52
CA ASN A 54 5.94 -3.08 -8.99
C ASN A 54 4.71 -3.82 -9.54
N ASP A 55 4.72 -5.14 -9.59
CA ASP A 55 3.50 -5.89 -9.86
C ASP A 55 2.40 -5.48 -8.88
N ALA A 56 1.18 -5.29 -9.37
CA ALA A 56 0.08 -4.72 -8.59
C ALA A 56 -0.27 -5.51 -7.32
N TYR A 57 -0.06 -6.82 -7.34
CA TYR A 57 -0.26 -7.70 -6.18
C TYR A 57 0.93 -7.63 -5.23
N ASN A 58 2.14 -7.88 -5.74
CA ASN A 58 3.37 -7.93 -4.94
C ASN A 58 3.67 -6.60 -4.24
N ALA A 59 3.42 -5.49 -4.91
CA ALA A 59 3.59 -4.15 -4.36
C ALA A 59 2.77 -3.93 -3.08
N GLN A 60 1.53 -4.42 -3.06
CA GLN A 60 0.66 -4.29 -1.90
C GLN A 60 1.13 -5.17 -0.74
N VAL A 61 1.46 -6.44 -1.01
CA VAL A 61 1.91 -7.38 0.02
C VAL A 61 3.22 -6.91 0.65
N LEU A 62 4.21 -6.53 -0.16
CA LEU A 62 5.51 -6.07 0.32
C LEU A 62 5.41 -4.78 1.16
N ALA A 63 4.65 -3.79 0.67
CA ALA A 63 4.49 -2.52 1.38
C ALA A 63 3.76 -2.69 2.71
N ALA A 64 2.72 -3.53 2.77
CA ALA A 64 2.00 -3.82 4.00
C ALA A 64 2.88 -4.60 4.99
N ALA A 65 3.55 -5.66 4.55
CA ALA A 65 4.39 -6.49 5.40
C ALA A 65 5.51 -5.66 6.06
N LEU A 66 6.19 -4.81 5.30
CA LEU A 66 7.21 -3.93 5.85
C LEU A 66 6.62 -2.90 6.82
N SER A 67 5.51 -2.26 6.47
CA SER A 67 4.89 -1.22 7.29
C SER A 67 4.43 -1.77 8.65
N VAL A 68 3.78 -2.92 8.64
CA VAL A 68 3.29 -3.59 9.87
C VAL A 68 4.46 -4.12 10.69
N GLY A 69 5.41 -4.81 10.07
CA GLY A 69 6.59 -5.32 10.76
C GLY A 69 7.43 -4.23 11.44
N LEU A 70 7.57 -3.07 10.78
CA LEU A 70 8.22 -1.91 11.40
C LEU A 70 7.42 -1.34 12.57
N SER A 71 6.09 -1.31 12.47
CA SER A 71 5.24 -0.87 13.58
C SER A 71 5.39 -1.77 14.79
N HIS A 72 5.35 -3.09 14.59
CA HIS A 72 5.59 -4.07 15.66
C HIS A 72 7.00 -3.94 16.26
N ALA A 73 8.00 -3.71 15.41
CA ALA A 73 9.38 -3.50 15.88
C ALA A 73 9.55 -2.23 16.71
N LEU A 74 8.82 -1.18 16.40
CA LEU A 74 8.81 0.06 17.19
C LEU A 74 8.07 -0.16 18.52
N ASP A 75 6.92 -0.81 18.50
CA ASP A 75 6.14 -1.11 19.69
C ASP A 75 6.94 -1.99 20.69
N ALA A 76 7.63 -3.02 20.20
CA ALA A 76 8.51 -3.88 21.00
C ALA A 76 9.67 -3.10 21.66
N ARG A 77 10.00 -1.92 21.15
CA ARG A 77 11.00 -1.00 21.69
C ARG A 77 10.41 0.12 22.55
N GLY A 78 9.10 0.04 22.84
CA GLY A 78 8.38 1.01 23.66
C GLY A 78 8.03 2.31 22.93
N ILE A 79 8.16 2.34 21.59
CA ILE A 79 7.76 3.50 20.76
C ILE A 79 6.34 3.24 20.26
N GLN A 80 5.36 3.80 20.95
CA GLN A 80 3.95 3.61 20.67
C GLN A 80 3.34 4.83 19.95
N ALA A 81 2.41 4.56 19.06
CA ALA A 81 1.62 5.61 18.41
C ALA A 81 0.39 5.96 19.25
N GLU A 82 0.11 7.25 19.40
CA GLU A 82 -1.13 7.77 19.97
C GLU A 82 -2.27 7.77 18.94
N ALA A 83 -1.91 7.81 17.65
CA ALA A 83 -2.85 7.68 16.53
C ALA A 83 -2.16 7.00 15.34
N MET A 84 -2.96 6.33 14.51
CA MET A 84 -2.49 5.67 13.29
C MET A 84 -3.34 6.14 12.10
N LEU A 85 -2.69 6.44 10.98
CA LEU A 85 -3.32 6.87 9.75
C LEU A 85 -2.86 5.99 8.60
N GLY A 86 -3.76 5.60 7.72
CA GLY A 86 -3.43 4.81 6.53
C GLY A 86 -4.01 5.43 5.26
N PHE A 87 -3.17 5.52 4.22
CA PHE A 87 -3.62 5.95 2.89
C PHE A 87 -3.89 4.74 2.01
N SER A 88 -5.11 4.58 1.48
CA SER A 88 -5.51 3.48 0.61
C SER A 88 -5.15 2.11 1.20
N LEU A 89 -4.16 1.39 0.64
CA LEU A 89 -3.56 0.17 1.18
C LEU A 89 -3.17 0.31 2.67
N GLY A 90 -2.58 1.43 3.04
CA GLY A 90 -2.11 1.72 4.39
C GLY A 90 -3.22 1.68 5.45
N GLN A 91 -4.50 1.79 5.07
CA GLN A 91 -5.61 1.63 6.01
C GLN A 91 -5.63 0.22 6.62
N ILE A 92 -5.40 -0.81 5.80
CA ILE A 92 -5.32 -2.21 6.27
C ILE A 92 -4.10 -2.37 7.18
N SER A 93 -2.94 -1.81 6.78
CA SER A 93 -1.74 -1.82 7.61
C SER A 93 -1.95 -1.12 8.96
N ALA A 94 -2.67 0.00 8.99
CA ALA A 94 -3.00 0.70 10.23
C ALA A 94 -3.94 -0.13 11.13
N LEU A 95 -4.90 -0.86 10.56
CA LEU A 95 -5.80 -1.75 11.31
C LEU A 95 -5.04 -2.92 11.94
N MET A 96 -4.07 -3.52 11.23
CA MET A 96 -3.20 -4.56 11.80
C MET A 96 -2.31 -3.98 12.90
N ALA A 97 -1.60 -2.90 12.61
CA ALA A 97 -0.67 -2.28 13.56
C ALA A 97 -1.35 -1.78 14.84
N SER A 98 -2.62 -1.38 14.76
CA SER A 98 -3.43 -0.97 15.94
C SER A 98 -4.07 -2.14 16.70
N GLY A 99 -3.92 -3.37 16.23
CA GLY A 99 -4.53 -4.56 16.83
C GLY A 99 -6.04 -4.69 16.60
N VAL A 100 -6.63 -3.90 15.70
CA VAL A 100 -8.04 -4.03 15.31
C VAL A 100 -8.26 -5.30 14.47
N LEU A 101 -7.27 -5.64 13.64
CA LEU A 101 -7.17 -6.92 12.93
C LEU A 101 -5.94 -7.66 13.41
N SER A 102 -6.00 -8.99 13.45
CA SER A 102 -4.78 -9.80 13.52
C SER A 102 -3.99 -9.64 12.22
N ASP A 103 -2.68 -9.94 12.25
CA ASP A 103 -1.88 -9.90 11.03
C ASP A 103 -2.41 -10.88 9.99
N GLU A 104 -2.82 -12.09 10.41
CA GLU A 104 -3.39 -13.11 9.53
C GLU A 104 -4.68 -12.62 8.86
N ASP A 105 -5.63 -12.05 9.61
CA ASP A 105 -6.88 -11.54 9.05
C ASP A 105 -6.64 -10.31 8.16
N GLY A 106 -5.72 -9.45 8.55
CA GLY A 106 -5.32 -8.29 7.76
C GLY A 106 -4.69 -8.67 6.44
N PHE A 107 -3.77 -9.64 6.42
CA PHE A 107 -3.18 -10.15 5.17
C PHE A 107 -4.19 -10.94 4.34
N ALA A 108 -5.13 -11.67 4.95
CA ALA A 108 -6.21 -12.32 4.22
C ALA A 108 -7.12 -11.29 3.51
N LEU A 109 -7.49 -10.21 4.19
CA LEU A 109 -8.23 -9.09 3.59
C LEU A 109 -7.43 -8.45 2.46
N LEU A 110 -6.13 -8.23 2.68
CA LEU A 110 -5.22 -7.67 1.70
C LEU A 110 -5.09 -8.56 0.45
N ASP A 111 -5.00 -9.88 0.64
CA ASP A 111 -4.92 -10.86 -0.46
C ASP A 111 -6.14 -10.72 -1.38
N VAL A 112 -7.35 -10.72 -0.81
CA VAL A 112 -8.59 -10.54 -1.58
C VAL A 112 -8.58 -9.22 -2.33
N ARG A 113 -8.22 -8.12 -1.65
CA ARG A 113 -8.13 -6.78 -2.26
C ARG A 113 -7.13 -6.75 -3.42
N ALA A 114 -5.93 -7.23 -3.20
CA ALA A 114 -4.85 -7.17 -4.18
C ALA A 114 -5.16 -8.01 -5.42
N ARG A 115 -5.71 -9.22 -5.24
CA ARG A 115 -6.16 -10.08 -6.36
C ARG A 115 -7.29 -9.44 -7.15
N SER A 116 -8.28 -8.87 -6.47
CA SER A 116 -9.41 -8.21 -7.13
C SER A 116 -8.94 -7.01 -7.96
N MET A 117 -8.03 -6.19 -7.43
CA MET A 117 -7.46 -5.06 -8.16
C MET A 117 -6.60 -5.52 -9.35
N ALA A 118 -5.76 -6.53 -9.16
CA ALA A 118 -4.94 -7.08 -10.24
C ALA A 118 -5.81 -7.68 -11.36
N GLN A 119 -6.91 -8.35 -11.01
CA GLN A 119 -7.86 -8.88 -11.98
C GLN A 119 -8.56 -7.75 -12.75
N ALA A 120 -9.04 -6.73 -12.05
CA ALA A 120 -9.68 -5.57 -12.70
C ALA A 120 -8.73 -4.86 -13.68
N CYS A 121 -7.45 -4.72 -13.33
CA CYS A 121 -6.44 -4.17 -14.22
C CYS A 121 -6.19 -5.02 -15.48
N LYS A 122 -6.32 -6.35 -15.38
CA LYS A 122 -6.22 -7.24 -16.54
C LYS A 122 -7.44 -7.15 -17.45
N GLU A 123 -8.63 -7.06 -16.87
CA GLU A 123 -9.89 -6.97 -17.63
C GLU A 123 -10.07 -5.61 -18.32
N ARG A 124 -9.58 -4.55 -17.67
CA ARG A 124 -9.63 -3.19 -18.20
C ARG A 124 -8.26 -2.53 -18.01
N PRO A 125 -7.32 -2.74 -18.95
CA PRO A 125 -6.02 -2.08 -18.89
C PRO A 125 -6.17 -0.56 -18.82
N GLY A 126 -5.49 0.04 -17.87
CA GLY A 126 -5.53 1.49 -17.63
C GLY A 126 -4.37 1.92 -16.75
N ALA A 127 -4.32 3.19 -16.45
CA ALA A 127 -3.35 3.75 -15.52
C ALA A 127 -4.05 4.74 -14.58
N MET A 128 -3.48 4.93 -13.40
CA MET A 128 -3.94 5.90 -12.42
C MET A 128 -2.78 6.84 -12.08
N TYR A 129 -3.05 8.12 -12.13
CA TYR A 129 -2.05 9.16 -11.81
C TYR A 129 -2.58 10.05 -10.69
N ALA A 130 -1.72 10.38 -9.74
CA ALA A 130 -1.99 11.42 -8.75
C ALA A 130 -1.41 12.74 -9.24
N LEU A 131 -2.25 13.76 -9.37
CA LEU A 131 -1.81 15.10 -9.71
C LEU A 131 -1.54 15.87 -8.41
N LEU A 132 -0.27 16.17 -8.15
CA LEU A 132 0.15 16.89 -6.95
C LEU A 132 0.27 18.39 -7.24
N GLY A 133 -0.45 19.20 -6.47
CA GLY A 133 -0.40 20.66 -6.60
C GLY A 133 -1.07 21.23 -7.85
N ALA A 134 -1.80 20.41 -8.61
CA ALA A 134 -2.56 20.87 -9.76
C ALA A 134 -3.89 21.48 -9.31
N ALA A 135 -4.33 22.54 -9.99
CA ALA A 135 -5.66 23.07 -9.81
C ALA A 135 -6.71 22.15 -10.46
N HIS A 136 -7.97 22.28 -10.02
CA HIS A 136 -9.06 21.48 -10.57
C HIS A 136 -9.20 21.69 -12.10
N GLU A 137 -9.06 22.94 -12.56
CA GLU A 137 -9.14 23.31 -13.96
C GLU A 137 -8.05 22.64 -14.83
N ASP A 138 -6.84 22.47 -14.28
CA ASP A 138 -5.74 21.77 -14.95
C ASP A 138 -6.08 20.30 -15.15
N ALA A 139 -6.61 19.66 -14.11
CA ALA A 139 -7.04 18.26 -14.17
C ALA A 139 -8.20 18.06 -15.16
N GLN A 140 -9.20 18.96 -15.15
CA GLN A 140 -10.29 18.94 -16.10
C GLN A 140 -9.79 19.11 -17.54
N GLY A 141 -8.89 20.05 -17.77
CA GLY A 141 -8.29 20.28 -19.10
C GLY A 141 -7.54 19.05 -19.64
N ILE A 142 -6.85 18.30 -18.78
CA ILE A 142 -6.23 17.02 -19.16
C ILE A 142 -7.28 15.98 -19.51
N CYS A 143 -8.36 15.86 -18.72
CA CYS A 143 -9.45 14.94 -18.99
C CYS A 143 -10.15 15.24 -20.31
N ASP A 144 -10.45 16.50 -20.57
CA ASP A 144 -11.10 16.95 -21.82
C ASP A 144 -10.22 16.64 -23.05
N THR A 145 -8.91 16.88 -22.93
CA THR A 145 -7.94 16.58 -23.99
C THR A 145 -7.84 15.09 -24.28
N CYS A 146 -7.95 14.24 -23.24
CA CYS A 146 -7.87 12.78 -23.39
C CYS A 146 -9.22 12.12 -23.66
N GLY A 147 -10.34 12.86 -23.66
CA GLY A 147 -11.69 12.31 -23.84
C GLY A 147 -12.16 11.44 -22.68
N GLN A 148 -11.64 11.68 -21.47
CA GLN A 148 -11.98 10.94 -20.26
C GLN A 148 -12.87 11.78 -19.36
N GLU A 149 -13.80 11.11 -18.65
CA GLU A 149 -14.58 11.77 -17.61
C GLU A 149 -13.78 11.90 -16.30
N LEU A 150 -13.88 13.06 -15.69
CA LEU A 150 -13.40 13.29 -14.35
C LEU A 150 -14.41 12.73 -13.35
N VAL A 151 -14.00 11.73 -12.56
CA VAL A 151 -14.83 11.19 -11.48
C VAL A 151 -14.44 11.87 -10.19
N LEU A 152 -15.28 12.77 -9.72
CA LEU A 152 -15.18 13.38 -8.39
C LEU A 152 -15.97 12.52 -7.39
N ARG A 153 -15.42 12.29 -6.20
CA ARG A 153 -16.19 11.76 -5.07
C ARG A 153 -16.89 12.91 -4.37
N ASP A 154 -18.11 12.69 -3.86
CA ASP A 154 -18.94 13.71 -3.21
C ASP A 154 -18.26 14.41 -2.01
N ASP A 155 -17.26 13.78 -1.42
CA ASP A 155 -16.46 14.25 -0.29
C ASP A 155 -15.08 14.81 -0.69
N ASP A 156 -14.71 14.76 -1.97
CA ASP A 156 -13.47 15.38 -2.46
C ASP A 156 -13.63 16.90 -2.51
N LYS A 157 -12.88 17.59 -1.66
CA LYS A 157 -12.68 19.02 -1.85
C LYS A 157 -11.97 19.24 -3.20
N PRO A 158 -12.19 20.37 -3.88
CA PRO A 158 -11.70 20.62 -5.24
C PRO A 158 -10.17 20.53 -5.41
N GLU A 159 -9.44 20.18 -4.38
CA GLU A 159 -7.97 20.14 -4.33
C GLU A 159 -7.36 18.77 -4.63
N THR A 160 -8.18 17.70 -4.73
CA THR A 160 -7.66 16.35 -4.97
C THR A 160 -8.46 15.65 -6.07
N VAL A 161 -7.87 15.57 -7.24
CA VAL A 161 -8.51 14.94 -8.41
C VAL A 161 -7.82 13.62 -8.73
N GLU A 162 -8.56 12.50 -8.62
CA GLU A 162 -8.13 11.21 -9.16
C GLU A 162 -8.62 11.06 -10.60
N LYS A 163 -7.69 10.83 -11.53
CA LYS A 163 -8.00 10.48 -12.90
C LYS A 163 -7.86 8.98 -13.09
N ARG A 164 -8.92 8.32 -13.53
CA ARG A 164 -8.85 6.95 -14.07
C ARG A 164 -8.65 7.06 -15.59
N LEU A 165 -7.53 6.60 -16.10
CA LEU A 165 -7.26 6.40 -17.51
C LEU A 165 -7.66 4.99 -17.92
#